data_87ca9098646abf128dd3d14f3988a52f
#
_entry.id   87ca9098646abf128dd3d14f3988a52f
#
_cell.length_a   1.000
_cell.length_b   1.000
_cell.length_c   1.000
_cell.angle_alpha   90.00
_cell.angle_beta   90.00
_cell.angle_gamma   90.00
#
_symmetry.space_group_name_H-M   'P 1'
#
loop_
_entity.id
_entity.type
_entity.pdbx_description
1 polymer ?
#
loop_
_entity_poly.entity_id
_entity_poly.type
_entity_poly.pdbx_seq_one_letter_code
_entity_poly.pdbx_strand_id
1 'polypeptide(L)'
;MSKNFFMRVTLKLFAMLGDHLPAEMVGQRRAGNELTVDVPDGTSVQEVIDRFRLPSRLVHLVLVNGVTIPPHACGGHVLSADDEVAVWPPIGGG
;
A
#
# COMPACT_ATOMS: atom_id res chain seq x y z
N MET A 1 -3.25 25.51 15.83
CA MET A 1 -3.86 24.31 16.35
C MET A 1 -3.49 23.10 15.53
N SER A 2 -2.86 22.20 16.17
CA SER A 2 -2.38 21.01 15.50
C SER A 2 -3.49 19.96 15.45
N LYS A 3 -3.75 19.43 14.29
CA LYS A 3 -4.69 18.33 14.13
C LYS A 3 -4.01 17.22 13.38
N ASN A 4 -4.17 16.03 13.91
CA ASN A 4 -3.67 14.86 13.23
C ASN A 4 -4.77 14.36 12.32
N PHE A 5 -4.63 14.66 11.06
CA PHE A 5 -5.57 14.17 10.07
C PHE A 5 -5.08 12.85 9.53
N PHE A 6 -6.00 11.91 9.46
CA PHE A 6 -5.73 10.62 8.87
C PHE A 6 -6.66 10.41 7.71
N MET A 7 -6.20 9.66 6.76
CA MET A 7 -7.01 9.29 5.62
C MET A 7 -7.04 7.77 5.51
N ARG A 8 -8.13 7.25 4.99
CA ARG A 8 -8.28 5.82 4.81
C ARG A 8 -7.78 5.44 3.44
N VAL A 9 -6.92 4.43 3.38
CA VAL A 9 -6.46 3.87 2.11
C VAL A 9 -6.60 2.37 2.16
N THR A 10 -6.67 1.75 0.99
CA THR A 10 -6.76 0.31 0.88
C THR A 10 -5.50 -0.20 0.20
N LEU A 11 -4.88 -1.19 0.80
CA LEU A 11 -3.70 -1.85 0.26
C LEU A 11 -4.11 -3.23 -0.24
N LYS A 12 -3.84 -3.52 -1.51
CA LYS A 12 -4.09 -4.83 -2.11
C LYS A 12 -2.77 -5.47 -2.46
N LEU A 13 -2.51 -6.64 -1.90
CA LEU A 13 -1.29 -7.38 -2.15
C LEU A 13 -1.63 -8.66 -2.89
N PHE A 14 -1.12 -8.79 -4.10
CA PHE A 14 -1.45 -9.92 -4.97
C PHE A 14 -0.44 -11.05 -4.83
N ALA A 15 -0.87 -12.25 -5.19
CA ALA A 15 -0.08 -13.47 -5.14
C ALA A 15 0.52 -13.65 -3.73
N MET A 16 1.78 -14.05 -3.66
CA MET A 16 2.43 -14.31 -2.38
C MET A 16 2.55 -13.08 -1.48
N LEU A 17 2.43 -11.87 -2.04
CA LEU A 17 2.53 -10.67 -1.22
C LEU A 17 1.41 -10.59 -0.18
N GLY A 18 0.29 -11.26 -0.42
CA GLY A 18 -0.79 -11.29 0.56
C GLY A 18 -0.36 -11.87 1.90
N ASP A 19 0.68 -12.70 1.92
CA ASP A 19 1.19 -13.26 3.17
C ASP A 19 1.86 -12.23 4.06
N HIS A 20 2.17 -11.07 3.51
CA HIS A 20 2.78 -9.97 4.28
C HIS A 20 1.74 -9.08 4.95
N LEU A 21 0.46 -9.31 4.71
CA LEU A 21 -0.58 -8.53 5.37
C LEU A 21 -0.66 -8.95 6.84
N PRO A 22 -0.68 -7.98 7.75
CA PRO A 22 -0.80 -8.31 9.16
C PRO A 22 -2.20 -8.83 9.49
N ALA A 23 -2.31 -9.48 10.65
CA ALA A 23 -3.61 -9.81 11.18
C ALA A 23 -4.38 -8.52 11.45
N GLU A 24 -5.69 -8.63 11.50
CA GLU A 24 -6.53 -7.48 11.79
C GLU A 24 -6.17 -6.87 13.14
N MET A 25 -6.01 -5.56 13.16
CA MET A 25 -5.68 -4.81 14.37
C MET A 25 -6.65 -3.65 14.50
N VAL A 26 -6.63 -3.01 15.66
CA VAL A 26 -7.45 -1.83 15.88
C VAL A 26 -7.15 -0.79 14.80
N GLY A 27 -8.19 -0.32 14.12
CA GLY A 27 -8.04 0.65 13.04
C GLY A 27 -7.69 0.05 11.70
N GLN A 28 -7.60 -1.27 11.61
CA GLN A 28 -7.31 -1.95 10.37
C GLN A 28 -8.40 -2.97 10.07
N ARG A 29 -8.68 -3.14 8.80
CA ARG A 29 -9.65 -4.14 8.36
C ARG A 29 -9.07 -4.92 7.20
N ARG A 30 -8.98 -6.23 7.36
CA ARG A 30 -8.46 -7.11 6.34
C ARG A 30 -9.59 -7.93 5.72
N ALA A 31 -9.60 -8.01 4.40
CA ALA A 31 -10.52 -8.86 3.66
C ALA A 31 -9.75 -9.54 2.54
N GLY A 32 -9.42 -10.81 2.73
CA GLY A 32 -8.62 -11.52 1.75
C GLY A 32 -7.24 -10.90 1.58
N ASN A 33 -6.95 -10.42 0.36
CA ASN A 33 -5.69 -9.78 0.06
C ASN A 33 -5.73 -8.25 0.21
N GLU A 34 -6.79 -7.72 0.81
CA GLU A 34 -6.96 -6.29 1.01
C GLU A 34 -6.85 -5.93 2.48
N LEU A 35 -6.22 -4.81 2.74
CA LEU A 35 -6.14 -4.25 4.07
C LEU A 35 -6.52 -2.78 3.99
N THR A 36 -7.56 -2.39 4.74
CA THR A 36 -7.95 -0.99 4.84
C THR A 36 -7.32 -0.43 6.11
N VAL A 37 -6.62 0.67 5.98
CA VAL A 37 -5.85 1.23 7.08
C VAL A 37 -5.90 2.75 7.04
N ASP A 38 -5.86 3.36 8.23
CA ASP A 38 -5.77 4.80 8.33
C ASP A 38 -4.29 5.19 8.36
N VAL A 39 -3.94 6.15 7.52
CA VAL A 39 -2.57 6.67 7.45
C VAL A 39 -2.62 8.20 7.58
N PRO A 40 -1.54 8.82 8.06
CA PRO A 40 -1.52 10.28 8.17
C PRO A 40 -1.66 10.93 6.79
N ASP A 41 -2.33 12.08 6.76
CA ASP A 41 -2.37 12.89 5.54
C ASP A 41 -0.93 13.17 5.08
N GLY A 42 -0.73 13.13 3.79
CA GLY A 42 0.61 13.35 3.23
C GLY A 42 1.44 12.10 3.08
N THR A 43 0.89 10.94 3.47
CA THR A 43 1.60 9.67 3.31
C THR A 43 1.78 9.35 1.83
N SER A 44 2.99 8.98 1.45
CA SER A 44 3.29 8.61 0.07
C SER A 44 3.08 7.11 -0.14
N VAL A 45 3.05 6.72 -1.42
CA VAL A 45 2.99 5.30 -1.79
C VAL A 45 4.16 4.54 -1.19
N GLN A 46 5.38 5.11 -1.28
CA GLN A 46 6.56 4.44 -0.74
C GLN A 46 6.47 4.24 0.77
N GLU A 47 5.92 5.23 1.47
CA GLU A 47 5.77 5.10 2.92
C GLU A 47 4.83 3.98 3.31
N VAL A 48 3.77 3.76 2.54
CA VAL A 48 2.87 2.64 2.78
C VAL A 48 3.60 1.31 2.56
N ILE A 49 4.35 1.21 1.46
CA ILE A 49 5.12 0.01 1.17
C ILE A 49 6.11 -0.29 2.30
N ASP A 50 6.79 0.76 2.77
CA ASP A 50 7.78 0.60 3.85
C ASP A 50 7.12 0.23 5.16
N ARG A 51 5.96 0.79 5.44
CA ARG A 51 5.24 0.53 6.68
C ARG A 51 4.91 -0.95 6.84
N PHE A 52 4.56 -1.62 5.75
CA PHE A 52 4.22 -3.03 5.79
C PHE A 52 5.40 -3.92 5.47
N ARG A 53 6.61 -3.32 5.36
CA ARG A 53 7.85 -4.05 5.19
C ARG A 53 7.84 -5.01 4.02
N LEU A 54 7.26 -4.56 2.93
CA LEU A 54 7.24 -5.37 1.72
C LEU A 54 8.66 -5.45 1.15
N PRO A 55 9.17 -6.67 0.89
CA PRO A 55 10.52 -6.79 0.35
C PRO A 55 10.61 -6.13 -1.02
N SER A 56 11.60 -5.26 -1.21
CA SER A 56 11.70 -4.51 -2.47
C SER A 56 11.80 -5.42 -3.68
N ARG A 57 12.44 -6.59 -3.53
CA ARG A 57 12.57 -7.53 -4.64
C ARG A 57 11.22 -8.12 -5.07
N LEU A 58 10.21 -8.06 -4.21
CA LEU A 58 8.88 -8.57 -4.50
C LEU A 58 7.90 -7.47 -4.92
N VAL A 59 8.30 -6.21 -4.84
CA VAL A 59 7.47 -5.10 -5.26
C VAL A 59 7.81 -4.79 -6.72
N HIS A 60 7.07 -5.40 -7.65
CA HIS A 60 7.35 -5.28 -9.05
C HIS A 60 6.49 -4.21 -9.73
N LEU A 61 5.19 -4.29 -9.51
CA LEU A 61 4.24 -3.38 -10.13
C LEU A 61 3.40 -2.73 -9.05
N VAL A 62 3.32 -1.41 -9.08
CA VAL A 62 2.52 -0.65 -8.12
C VAL A 62 1.52 0.18 -8.89
N LEU A 63 0.26 0.07 -8.50
CA LEU A 63 -0.81 0.86 -9.10
C LEU A 63 -1.55 1.62 -8.01
N VAL A 64 -1.92 2.85 -8.33
CA VAL A 64 -2.80 3.64 -7.46
C VAL A 64 -4.08 3.89 -8.25
N ASN A 65 -5.18 3.36 -7.75
CA ASN A 65 -6.48 3.45 -8.41
C ASN A 65 -6.41 2.97 -9.86
N GLY A 66 -5.64 1.89 -10.09
CA GLY A 66 -5.51 1.30 -11.41
C GLY A 66 -4.47 1.93 -12.32
N VAL A 67 -3.78 2.97 -11.84
CA VAL A 67 -2.77 3.67 -12.64
C VAL A 67 -1.39 3.27 -12.15
N THR A 68 -0.54 2.81 -13.06
CA THR A 68 0.81 2.37 -12.72
C THR A 68 1.67 3.54 -12.24
N ILE A 69 2.33 3.34 -11.12
CA ILE A 69 3.26 4.32 -10.56
C ILE A 69 4.66 3.74 -10.69
N PRO A 70 5.56 4.38 -11.45
CA PRO A 70 6.94 3.89 -11.57
C PRO A 70 7.64 3.85 -10.22
N PRO A 71 8.56 2.90 -10.01
CA PRO A 71 9.25 2.79 -8.72
C PRO A 71 9.90 4.09 -8.26
N HIS A 72 10.52 4.83 -9.17
CA HIS A 72 11.19 6.09 -8.82
C HIS A 72 10.20 7.19 -8.43
N ALA A 73 8.92 7.03 -8.75
CA ALA A 73 7.92 8.04 -8.45
C ALA A 73 7.15 7.73 -7.17
N CYS A 74 7.32 6.53 -6.60
CA CYS A 74 6.55 6.13 -5.42
C CYS A 74 6.82 7.02 -4.21
N GLY A 75 8.06 7.47 -4.06
CA GLY A 75 8.42 8.32 -2.93
C GLY A 75 7.79 9.70 -2.99
N GLY A 76 7.49 10.18 -4.19
CA GLY A 76 6.89 11.49 -4.38
C GLY A 76 5.40 11.46 -4.65
N HIS A 77 4.80 10.28 -4.74
CA HIS A 77 3.38 10.16 -5.01
C HIS A 77 2.61 10.14 -3.69
N VAL A 78 2.03 11.28 -3.35
CA VAL A 78 1.25 11.43 -2.12
C VAL A 78 -0.15 10.88 -2.34
N LEU A 79 -0.59 10.05 -1.41
CA LEU A 79 -1.91 9.43 -1.49
C LEU A 79 -3.00 10.41 -1.07
N SER A 80 -4.21 10.14 -1.55
CA SER A 80 -5.41 10.86 -1.16
C SER A 80 -6.36 9.91 -0.44
N ALA A 81 -7.34 10.47 0.26
CA ALA A 81 -8.32 9.64 0.96
C ALA A 81 -9.00 8.68 -0.01
N ASP A 82 -9.21 7.46 0.45
CA ASP A 82 -9.86 6.38 -0.29
C ASP A 82 -9.07 5.84 -1.47
N ASP A 83 -7.81 6.23 -1.60
CA ASP A 83 -6.95 5.65 -2.65
C ASP A 83 -6.74 4.16 -2.40
N GLU A 84 -6.59 3.44 -3.50
CA GLU A 84 -6.29 2.02 -3.47
C GLU A 84 -4.90 1.79 -4.05
N VAL A 85 -4.04 1.19 -3.25
CA VAL A 85 -2.66 0.87 -3.65
C VAL A 85 -2.59 -0.63 -3.89
N ALA A 86 -2.34 -1.03 -5.12
CA ALA A 86 -2.20 -2.44 -5.49
C ALA A 86 -0.74 -2.73 -5.78
N VAL A 87 -0.22 -3.82 -5.21
CA VAL A 87 1.17 -4.22 -5.41
C VAL A 87 1.21 -5.64 -5.92
N TRP A 88 1.95 -5.84 -7.01
CA TRP A 88 2.13 -7.12 -7.65
C TRP A 88 3.60 -7.54 -7.58
N PRO A 89 3.88 -8.81 -7.25
CA PRO A 89 5.24 -9.32 -7.31
C PRO A 89 5.63 -9.65 -8.74
N PRO A 90 6.92 -9.90 -9.00
CA PRO A 90 7.31 -10.43 -10.30
C PRO A 90 6.58 -11.72 -10.58
N ILE A 91 6.15 -11.89 -11.81
CA ILE A 91 5.46 -13.12 -12.20
C ILE A 91 6.48 -14.24 -12.33
N GLY A 92 6.13 -15.36 -11.74
CA GLY A 92 7.04 -16.46 -11.56
C GLY A 92 7.79 -16.87 -12.81
N GLY A 93 8.98 -17.40 -12.65
CA GLY A 93 9.84 -17.81 -13.71
C GLY A 93 10.50 -16.68 -14.45
N GLY A 94 9.99 -15.49 -14.26
CA GLY A 94 10.54 -14.34 -14.96
C GLY A 94 11.57 -13.63 -14.14
#